data_e9a74373d55fccd25744050208222957
#
_entry.id   e9a74373d55fccd25744050208222957
#
_cell.length_a   1.000
_cell.length_b   1.000
_cell.length_c   1.000
_cell.angle_alpha   90.00
_cell.angle_beta   90.00
_cell.angle_gamma   90.00
#
_symmetry.space_group_name_H-M   'P 1'
#
loop_
_entity.id
_entity.type
_entity.pdbx_description
1 polymer ?
#
loop_
_entity_poly.entity_id
_entity_poly.type
_entity_poly.pdbx_seq_one_letter_code
_entity_poly.pdbx_strand_id
1 'polypeptide(L)'
;MAKFKNKFIINEDIQQVWDFYTDIKHLEIISPKELNLKIMTTTNQRIILGQEAVISAKIIIIIQRTWHSKITFFQQYEYIDEMLKGPFNKWKHIHKFKQINKNKTEVIDEVEYDLPYGIFGRIASIYVNKKLKKIFEHRKEETIKYLSK
;
A
#
# COMPACT_ATOMS: atom_id res chain seq x y z
N MET A 1 -14.22 0.50 -12.63
CA MET A 1 -13.25 0.52 -11.53
C MET A 1 -12.45 -0.79 -11.54
N ALA A 2 -11.13 -0.70 -11.48
CA ALA A 2 -10.27 -1.87 -11.41
C ALA A 2 -10.01 -2.27 -9.95
N LYS A 3 -9.75 -3.57 -9.76
CA LYS A 3 -9.41 -4.13 -8.44
C LYS A 3 -8.15 -4.97 -8.53
N PHE A 4 -7.35 -4.88 -7.50
CA PHE A 4 -6.17 -5.71 -7.30
C PHE A 4 -6.22 -6.26 -5.88
N LYS A 5 -5.86 -7.53 -5.71
CA LYS A 5 -5.80 -8.19 -4.40
C LYS A 5 -4.52 -8.97 -4.26
N ASN A 6 -3.88 -8.82 -3.13
CA ASN A 6 -2.69 -9.58 -2.74
C ASN A 6 -2.90 -10.18 -1.36
N LYS A 7 -2.45 -11.42 -1.16
CA LYS A 7 -2.46 -12.09 0.14
C LYS A 7 -1.18 -12.90 0.31
N PHE A 8 -0.66 -12.90 1.50
CA PHE A 8 0.43 -13.79 1.88
C PHE A 8 0.41 -14.08 3.37
N ILE A 9 1.07 -15.16 3.76
CA ILE A 9 1.25 -15.54 5.17
C ILE A 9 2.68 -15.23 5.58
N ILE A 10 2.83 -14.59 6.73
CA ILE A 10 4.11 -14.35 7.38
C ILE A 10 4.15 -15.09 8.72
N ASN A 11 5.30 -15.73 9.01
CA ASN A 11 5.50 -16.50 10.23
C ASN A 11 5.90 -15.58 11.39
N GLU A 12 5.02 -14.64 11.72
CA GLU A 12 5.19 -13.64 12.77
C GLU A 12 3.87 -13.40 13.50
N ASP A 13 3.98 -12.98 14.76
CA ASP A 13 2.84 -12.55 15.55
C ASP A 13 2.13 -11.34 14.92
N ILE A 14 0.81 -11.29 15.01
CA ILE A 14 -0.01 -10.25 14.39
C ILE A 14 0.33 -8.84 14.91
N GLN A 15 0.71 -8.71 16.18
CA GLN A 15 1.07 -7.41 16.74
C GLN A 15 2.37 -6.89 16.15
N GLN A 16 3.38 -7.75 15.94
CA GLN A 16 4.62 -7.36 15.27
C GLN A 16 4.37 -6.92 13.84
N VAL A 17 3.53 -7.66 13.10
CA VAL A 17 3.15 -7.30 11.73
C VAL A 17 2.38 -5.98 11.71
N TRP A 18 1.42 -5.80 12.61
CA TRP A 18 0.65 -4.57 12.76
C TRP A 18 1.53 -3.36 13.07
N ASP A 19 2.44 -3.49 14.03
CA ASP A 19 3.37 -2.41 14.41
C ASP A 19 4.29 -2.01 13.26
N PHE A 20 4.72 -2.99 12.46
CA PHE A 20 5.51 -2.74 11.26
C PHE A 20 4.73 -1.94 10.22
N TYR A 21 3.52 -2.39 9.86
CA TYR A 21 2.72 -1.75 8.80
C TYR A 21 2.11 -0.42 9.22
N THR A 22 1.95 -0.16 10.50
CA THR A 22 1.41 1.10 11.02
C THR A 22 2.47 2.17 11.32
N ASP A 23 3.71 1.94 10.96
CA ASP A 23 4.75 2.97 10.88
C ASP A 23 4.97 3.35 9.41
N ILE A 24 4.56 4.57 9.02
CA ILE A 24 4.56 5.00 7.62
C ILE A 24 5.95 4.96 6.97
N LYS A 25 7.02 5.14 7.74
CA LYS A 25 8.40 5.09 7.21
C LYS A 25 8.76 3.75 6.58
N HIS A 26 8.14 2.64 7.04
CA HIS A 26 8.40 1.32 6.48
C HIS A 26 7.93 1.20 5.03
N LEU A 27 6.99 2.03 4.59
CA LEU A 27 6.56 2.07 3.19
C LEU A 27 7.72 2.36 2.23
N GLU A 28 8.64 3.26 2.59
CA GLU A 28 9.84 3.52 1.80
C GLU A 28 10.79 2.31 1.82
N ILE A 29 10.96 1.67 2.97
CA ILE A 29 11.89 0.56 3.18
C ILE A 29 11.50 -0.66 2.34
N ILE A 30 10.20 -0.99 2.29
CA ILE A 30 9.70 -2.17 1.57
C ILE A 30 9.36 -1.92 0.10
N SER A 31 9.36 -0.67 -0.35
CA SER A 31 9.01 -0.37 -1.75
C SER A 31 10.20 -0.57 -2.69
N PRO A 32 9.96 -1.10 -3.92
CA PRO A 32 11.03 -1.25 -4.91
C PRO A 32 11.75 0.06 -5.20
N LYS A 33 13.06 0.00 -5.34
CA LYS A 33 13.90 1.19 -5.61
C LYS A 33 13.49 1.92 -6.90
N GLU A 34 13.00 1.17 -7.88
CA GLU A 34 12.55 1.70 -9.18
C GLU A 34 11.37 2.67 -9.04
N LEU A 35 10.57 2.54 -7.99
CA LEU A 35 9.48 3.47 -7.71
C LEU A 35 9.97 4.82 -7.25
N ASN A 36 11.18 4.88 -6.70
CA ASN A 36 11.72 6.09 -6.05
C ASN A 36 10.67 6.70 -5.10
N LEU A 37 10.02 5.84 -4.30
CA LEU A 37 8.95 6.25 -3.40
C LEU A 37 9.53 7.05 -2.24
N LYS A 38 8.96 8.22 -1.99
CA LYS A 38 9.34 9.10 -0.88
C LYS A 38 8.11 9.66 -0.20
N ILE A 39 8.12 9.65 1.12
CA ILE A 39 7.15 10.36 1.94
C ILE A 39 7.63 11.81 2.05
N MET A 40 6.95 12.71 1.35
CA MET A 40 7.31 14.14 1.32
C MET A 40 6.88 14.83 2.61
N THR A 41 5.67 14.56 3.05
CA THR A 41 5.13 15.06 4.32
C THR A 41 4.17 14.05 4.92
N THR A 42 4.04 14.05 6.23
CA THR A 42 3.01 13.30 6.96
C THR A 42 2.61 14.05 8.22
N THR A 43 1.33 14.02 8.55
CA THR A 43 0.82 14.63 9.80
C THR A 43 1.15 13.81 11.03
N ASN A 44 1.46 12.52 10.86
CA ASN A 44 1.84 11.62 11.94
C ASN A 44 2.72 10.48 11.40
N GLN A 45 3.67 10.00 12.20
CA GLN A 45 4.50 8.85 11.83
C GLN A 45 3.73 7.54 11.97
N ARG A 46 2.91 7.38 13.02
CA ARG A 46 2.05 6.20 13.19
C ARG A 46 0.77 6.39 12.40
N ILE A 47 0.30 5.32 11.76
CA ILE A 47 -0.99 5.31 11.09
C ILE A 47 -2.10 5.47 12.13
N ILE A 48 -2.91 6.50 11.95
CA ILE A 48 -4.09 6.80 12.76
C ILE A 48 -5.21 7.33 11.87
N LEU A 49 -6.44 7.29 12.36
CA LEU A 49 -7.57 7.86 11.63
C LEU A 49 -7.34 9.35 11.34
N GLY A 50 -7.59 9.75 10.11
CA GLY A 50 -7.45 11.14 9.67
C GLY A 50 -6.03 11.58 9.32
N GLN A 51 -5.02 10.73 9.53
CA GLN A 51 -3.65 11.02 9.08
C GLN A 51 -3.61 11.33 7.60
N GLU A 52 -2.88 12.37 7.23
CA GLU A 52 -2.64 12.75 5.85
C GLU A 52 -1.15 12.69 5.53
N ALA A 53 -0.84 12.25 4.32
CA ALA A 53 0.53 12.18 3.81
C ALA A 53 0.58 12.60 2.34
N VAL A 54 1.67 13.24 1.95
CA VAL A 54 2.01 13.47 0.55
C VAL A 54 3.14 12.53 0.17
N ILE A 55 2.90 11.69 -0.82
CA ILE A 55 3.81 10.64 -1.28
C ILE A 55 4.20 10.95 -2.72
N SER A 56 5.46 10.72 -3.06
CA SER A 56 5.99 10.83 -4.42
C SER A 56 6.53 9.49 -4.88
N ALA A 57 6.11 9.03 -6.06
CA ALA A 57 6.60 7.77 -6.64
C ALA A 57 6.34 7.65 -8.14
N LYS A 58 7.00 6.68 -8.78
CA LYS A 58 6.83 6.31 -10.21
C LYS A 58 5.92 5.08 -10.33
N ILE A 59 4.61 5.22 -10.05
CA ILE A 59 3.71 4.07 -10.02
C ILE A 59 3.12 3.75 -11.39
N ILE A 60 2.57 4.72 -12.12
CA ILE A 60 1.86 4.46 -13.37
C ILE A 60 2.83 4.36 -14.54
N ILE A 61 3.74 5.30 -14.64
CA ILE A 61 4.74 5.42 -15.69
C ILE A 61 6.10 5.75 -15.06
N ILE A 62 7.13 5.88 -15.88
CA ILE A 62 8.49 6.26 -15.43
C ILE A 62 8.60 7.69 -14.90
N ILE A 63 7.51 8.45 -14.91
CA ILE A 63 7.48 9.84 -14.44
C ILE A 63 7.12 9.86 -12.95
N GLN A 64 7.88 10.61 -12.17
CA GLN A 64 7.60 10.86 -10.76
C GLN A 64 6.29 11.64 -10.61
N ARG A 65 5.39 11.14 -9.78
CA ARG A 65 4.11 11.77 -9.45
C ARG A 65 3.94 11.86 -7.95
N THR A 66 3.25 12.89 -7.50
CA THR A 66 2.85 13.03 -6.11
C THR A 66 1.36 12.78 -5.96
N TRP A 67 0.99 12.23 -4.82
CA TRP A 67 -0.40 12.18 -4.40
C TRP A 67 -0.54 12.42 -2.91
N HIS A 68 -1.67 13.01 -2.58
CA HIS A 68 -2.09 13.27 -1.22
C HIS A 68 -3.05 12.16 -0.78
N SER A 69 -2.71 11.44 0.26
CA SER A 69 -3.53 10.36 0.80
C SER A 69 -4.00 10.68 2.22
N LYS A 70 -5.10 10.03 2.61
CA LYS A 70 -5.70 10.16 3.93
C LYS A 70 -6.16 8.81 4.43
N ILE A 71 -5.95 8.56 5.72
CA ILE A 71 -6.53 7.40 6.40
C ILE A 71 -7.99 7.71 6.71
N THR A 72 -8.89 7.04 5.98
CA THR A 72 -10.34 7.26 6.07
C THR A 72 -11.04 6.26 6.97
N PHE A 73 -10.39 5.16 7.31
CA PHE A 73 -10.86 4.15 8.25
C PHE A 73 -9.69 3.59 9.05
N PHE A 74 -9.90 3.36 10.33
CA PHE A 74 -8.89 2.78 11.21
C PHE A 74 -9.55 2.01 12.35
N GLN A 75 -9.19 0.75 12.47
CA GLN A 75 -9.45 -0.09 13.64
C GLN A 75 -8.28 -1.05 13.84
N GLN A 76 -8.26 -1.77 14.94
CA GLN A 76 -7.20 -2.75 15.18
C GLN A 76 -7.15 -3.79 14.06
N TYR A 77 -5.98 -3.94 13.45
CA TYR A 77 -5.68 -4.87 12.36
C TYR A 77 -6.37 -4.57 11.02
N GLU A 78 -6.92 -3.38 10.86
CA GLU A 78 -7.46 -2.93 9.57
C GLU A 78 -7.41 -1.41 9.44
N TYR A 79 -6.92 -0.92 8.30
CA TYR A 79 -7.04 0.50 7.96
C TYR A 79 -7.19 0.69 6.44
N ILE A 80 -7.72 1.84 6.07
CA ILE A 80 -7.94 2.22 4.67
C ILE A 80 -7.27 3.55 4.43
N ASP A 81 -6.44 3.62 3.38
CA ASP A 81 -5.96 4.87 2.83
C ASP A 81 -6.65 5.18 1.50
N GLU A 82 -7.03 6.42 1.31
CA GLU A 82 -7.64 6.92 0.09
C GLU A 82 -6.89 8.13 -0.44
N MET A 83 -6.73 8.19 -1.74
CA MET A 83 -6.12 9.33 -2.40
C MET A 83 -7.12 10.48 -2.45
N LEU A 84 -6.73 11.64 -1.93
CA LEU A 84 -7.50 12.89 -2.04
C LEU A 84 -7.17 13.64 -3.33
N LYS A 85 -5.90 13.60 -3.76
CA LYS A 85 -5.42 14.22 -4.98
C LYS A 85 -4.21 13.46 -5.51
N GLY A 86 -4.19 13.19 -6.81
CA GLY A 86 -3.07 12.46 -7.41
C GLY A 86 -3.36 12.01 -8.85
N PRO A 87 -2.61 11.02 -9.35
CA PRO A 87 -2.63 10.62 -10.75
C PRO A 87 -3.79 9.71 -11.14
N PHE A 88 -4.56 9.20 -10.18
CA PHE A 88 -5.76 8.39 -10.42
C PHE A 88 -7.02 9.25 -10.30
N ASN A 89 -8.14 8.82 -10.90
CA ASN A 89 -9.45 9.37 -10.58
C ASN A 89 -9.90 8.92 -9.20
N LYS A 90 -9.56 7.68 -8.86
CA LYS A 90 -9.83 7.10 -7.54
C LYS A 90 -8.73 6.10 -7.18
N TRP A 91 -8.36 6.11 -5.92
CA TRP A 91 -7.50 5.10 -5.31
C TRP A 91 -7.94 4.86 -3.88
N LYS A 92 -8.19 3.61 -3.55
CA LYS A 92 -8.54 3.16 -2.21
C LYS A 92 -7.77 1.89 -1.91
N HIS A 93 -6.98 1.89 -0.87
CA HIS A 93 -6.19 0.75 -0.45
C HIS A 93 -6.62 0.28 0.94
N ILE A 94 -7.07 -0.94 1.02
CA ILE A 94 -7.55 -1.59 2.24
C ILE A 94 -6.45 -2.53 2.70
N HIS A 95 -5.98 -2.32 3.93
CA HIS A 95 -4.98 -3.15 4.60
C HIS A 95 -5.66 -3.94 5.71
N LYS A 96 -5.57 -5.27 5.65
CA LYS A 96 -6.14 -6.18 6.66
C LYS A 96 -5.10 -7.18 7.13
N PHE A 97 -5.13 -7.48 8.41
CA PHE A 97 -4.27 -8.43 9.06
C PHE A 97 -5.12 -9.43 9.83
N LYS A 98 -4.92 -10.73 9.59
CA LYS A 98 -5.67 -11.78 10.26
C LYS A 98 -4.73 -12.75 10.96
N GLN A 99 -4.96 -12.97 12.23
CA GLN A 99 -4.24 -13.98 12.98
C GLN A 99 -4.67 -15.38 12.53
N ILE A 100 -3.71 -16.18 12.05
CA ILE A 100 -3.93 -17.60 11.71
C ILE A 100 -3.71 -18.45 12.96
N ASN A 101 -2.61 -18.21 13.66
CA ASN A 101 -2.27 -18.77 14.96
C ASN A 101 -1.27 -17.83 15.67
N LYS A 102 -0.77 -18.22 16.83
CA LYS A 102 0.11 -17.39 17.66
C LYS A 102 1.31 -16.79 16.91
N ASN A 103 1.87 -17.52 15.93
CA ASN A 103 3.09 -17.14 15.21
C ASN A 103 2.88 -17.04 13.69
N LYS A 104 1.63 -16.86 13.24
CA LYS A 104 1.31 -16.73 11.82
C LYS A 104 0.23 -15.70 11.60
N THR A 105 0.49 -14.78 10.67
CA THR A 105 -0.44 -13.73 10.27
C THR A 105 -0.65 -13.76 8.76
N GLU A 106 -1.90 -13.65 8.33
CA GLU A 106 -2.25 -13.38 6.93
C GLU A 106 -2.32 -11.87 6.72
N VAL A 107 -1.52 -11.38 5.77
CA VAL A 107 -1.54 -10.00 5.30
C VAL A 107 -2.38 -9.95 4.03
N ILE A 108 -3.35 -9.04 3.99
CA ILE A 108 -4.27 -8.88 2.88
C ILE A 108 -4.28 -7.42 2.44
N ASP A 109 -3.97 -7.19 1.17
CA ASP A 109 -4.06 -5.89 0.51
C ASP A 109 -5.14 -5.94 -0.57
N GLU A 110 -6.07 -5.00 -0.54
CA GLU A 110 -7.08 -4.83 -1.59
C GLU A 110 -7.02 -3.40 -2.10
N VAL A 111 -6.72 -3.23 -3.39
CA VAL A 111 -6.63 -1.93 -4.05
C VAL A 111 -7.78 -1.80 -5.04
N GLU A 112 -8.58 -0.77 -4.85
CA GLU A 112 -9.61 -0.34 -5.80
C GLU A 112 -9.16 0.97 -6.43
N TYR A 113 -9.12 1.03 -7.77
CA TYR A 113 -8.66 2.24 -8.43
C TYR A 113 -9.40 2.49 -9.74
N ASP A 114 -9.40 3.75 -10.15
CA ASP A 114 -9.90 4.20 -11.44
C ASP A 114 -8.86 5.10 -12.10
N LEU A 115 -8.59 4.80 -13.37
CA LEU A 115 -7.63 5.55 -14.17
C LEU A 115 -8.35 6.64 -14.97
N PRO A 116 -7.72 7.81 -15.16
CA PRO A 116 -8.24 8.79 -16.09
C PRO A 116 -8.30 8.22 -17.52
N TYR A 117 -8.95 8.93 -18.42
CA TYR A 117 -9.04 8.61 -19.87
C TYR A 117 -10.02 7.49 -20.26
N GLY A 118 -11.05 7.19 -19.49
CA GLY A 118 -12.18 6.35 -19.87
C GLY A 118 -11.78 4.94 -20.36
N ILE A 119 -12.12 4.59 -21.60
CA ILE A 119 -11.87 3.27 -22.17
C ILE A 119 -10.37 2.93 -22.27
N PHE A 120 -9.52 3.92 -22.51
CA PHE A 120 -8.06 3.73 -22.50
C PHE A 120 -7.55 3.40 -21.09
N GLY A 121 -8.22 3.94 -20.06
CA GLY A 121 -7.95 3.59 -18.66
C GLY A 121 -8.22 2.12 -18.36
N ARG A 122 -9.24 1.50 -18.97
CA ARG A 122 -9.51 0.06 -18.83
C ARG A 122 -8.40 -0.80 -19.40
N ILE A 123 -7.86 -0.44 -20.55
CA ILE A 123 -6.71 -1.14 -21.16
C ILE A 123 -5.47 -0.96 -20.29
N ALA A 124 -5.22 0.26 -19.83
CA ALA A 124 -4.09 0.58 -18.97
C ALA A 124 -4.17 -0.15 -17.62
N SER A 125 -5.36 -0.52 -17.13
CA SER A 125 -5.52 -1.25 -15.87
C SER A 125 -4.83 -2.62 -15.88
N ILE A 126 -4.73 -3.26 -17.04
CA ILE A 126 -3.99 -4.52 -17.18
C ILE A 126 -2.50 -4.30 -16.88
N TYR A 127 -1.94 -3.23 -17.41
CA TYR A 127 -0.55 -2.85 -17.15
C TYR A 127 -0.34 -2.46 -15.68
N VAL A 128 -1.25 -1.67 -15.13
CA VAL A 128 -1.18 -1.25 -13.71
C VAL A 128 -1.27 -2.45 -12.78
N ASN A 129 -2.19 -3.40 -13.03
CA ASN A 129 -2.29 -4.63 -12.24
C ASN A 129 -1.01 -5.47 -12.29
N LYS A 130 -0.37 -5.59 -13.45
CA LYS A 130 0.93 -6.28 -13.56
C LYS A 130 2.01 -5.57 -12.73
N LYS A 131 2.01 -4.25 -12.75
CA LYS A 131 2.96 -3.44 -11.98
C LYS A 131 2.70 -3.56 -10.46
N LEU A 132 1.43 -3.49 -10.05
CA LEU A 132 1.04 -3.70 -8.65
C LEU A 132 1.46 -5.08 -8.16
N LYS A 133 1.25 -6.13 -8.96
CA LYS A 133 1.69 -7.49 -8.62
C LYS A 133 3.18 -7.53 -8.28
N LYS A 134 4.03 -6.93 -9.11
CA LYS A 134 5.48 -6.86 -8.89
C LYS A 134 5.82 -6.06 -7.62
N ILE A 135 5.15 -4.93 -7.41
CA ILE A 135 5.36 -4.08 -6.24
C ILE A 135 5.02 -4.84 -4.95
N PHE A 136 3.87 -5.49 -4.91
CA PHE A 136 3.41 -6.21 -3.72
C PHE A 136 4.21 -7.49 -3.46
N GLU A 137 4.68 -8.18 -4.51
CA GLU A 137 5.61 -9.30 -4.36
C GLU A 137 6.92 -8.85 -3.71
N HIS A 138 7.50 -7.76 -4.18
CA HIS A 138 8.70 -7.17 -3.58
C HIS A 138 8.47 -6.73 -2.12
N ARG A 139 7.33 -6.07 -1.85
CA ARG A 139 6.96 -5.66 -0.49
C ARG A 139 6.84 -6.85 0.47
N LYS A 140 6.23 -7.92 0.00
CA LYS A 140 6.15 -9.19 0.75
C LYS A 140 7.55 -9.70 1.12
N GLU A 141 8.44 -9.82 0.13
CA GLU A 141 9.81 -10.32 0.35
C GLU A 141 10.57 -9.45 1.35
N GLU A 142 10.53 -8.14 1.19
CA GLU A 142 11.21 -7.20 2.08
C GLU A 142 10.60 -7.17 3.50
N THR A 143 9.27 -7.31 3.61
CA THR A 143 8.60 -7.41 4.92
C THR A 143 9.04 -8.67 5.67
N ILE A 144 9.03 -9.83 4.99
CA ILE A 144 9.47 -11.10 5.58
C ILE A 144 10.94 -10.99 6.03
N LYS A 145 11.79 -10.46 5.17
CA LYS A 145 13.22 -10.26 5.47
C LYS A 145 13.44 -9.32 6.65
N TYR A 146 12.69 -8.23 6.75
CA TYR A 146 12.80 -7.26 7.84
C TYR A 146 12.37 -7.87 9.18
N LEU A 147 11.23 -8.56 9.22
CA LEU A 147 10.66 -9.11 10.44
C LEU A 147 11.34 -10.41 10.92
N SER A 148 12.04 -11.12 10.03
CA SER A 148 12.78 -12.35 10.39
C SER A 148 14.19 -12.10 10.96
N LYS A 149 14.58 -10.87 11.13
CA LYS A 149 15.90 -10.49 11.68
C LYS A 149 15.99 -10.65 13.19
#